data_38583aa255eb9f7a1ca237849a5b8086
#
_entry.id   38583aa255eb9f7a1ca237849a5b8086
#
_cell.length_a   1.000
_cell.length_b   1.000
_cell.length_c   1.000
_cell.angle_alpha   90.00
_cell.angle_beta   90.00
_cell.angle_gamma   90.00
#
_symmetry.space_group_name_H-M   'P 1'
#
loop_
_entity.id
_entity.type
_entity.pdbx_description
1 polymer ?
#
loop_
_entity_poly.entity_id
_entity_poly.type
_entity_poly.pdbx_seq_one_letter_code
_entity_poly.pdbx_strand_id
1 'polypeptide(L)'
;MKKIGSAIILLISASLLLLGFDYNRNKYPHEYYQVYLEGEIIGVVKNKEKLEKYIDKRGESLKAKYKVDKVYGPASLEIKKIVTYNKKVNTEEEIYNKISELKPFTIKGFQLNVKNEFSNKTIYVTDLKVFEEAAEDTIKTFVGEDLYRLYKTDNQIKIETVGSLVENVYLEDSITFKETNVSVNNKIYLDRSELAQFLLFGPNNKKQNYKVIVGDTIETVAFNNKISVEEFLISNPQFTSKSNLLFPGQEVVIGIPDPQIRVVVEEHHVRDVVSEYKPEIRYDENRIIGDDEIIRKGENGLNRVTQKTKTINGVIVYVDPIS
;
A
#
# COMPACT_ATOMS: atom_id res chain seq x y z
N MET A 1 -50.74 -49.90 -46.61
CA MET A 1 -51.40 -48.77 -45.90
C MET A 1 -51.57 -49.01 -44.37
N LYS A 2 -51.87 -50.23 -43.87
CA LYS A 2 -52.05 -50.47 -42.41
C LYS A 2 -50.80 -50.22 -41.53
N LYS A 3 -49.58 -50.46 -42.02
CA LYS A 3 -48.37 -50.29 -41.24
C LYS A 3 -47.98 -48.83 -41.03
N ILE A 4 -48.31 -47.89 -41.95
CA ILE A 4 -48.02 -46.45 -41.83
C ILE A 4 -48.96 -45.81 -40.81
N GLY A 5 -50.21 -46.21 -40.78
CA GLY A 5 -51.17 -45.70 -39.78
C GLY A 5 -50.78 -46.07 -38.35
N SER A 6 -50.27 -47.29 -38.11
CA SER A 6 -49.82 -47.69 -36.78
C SER A 6 -48.56 -46.94 -36.31
N ALA A 7 -47.65 -46.60 -37.22
CA ALA A 7 -46.44 -45.86 -36.89
C ALA A 7 -46.77 -44.39 -36.55
N ILE A 8 -47.74 -43.78 -37.25
CA ILE A 8 -48.21 -42.41 -36.96
C ILE A 8 -48.97 -42.36 -35.62
N ILE A 9 -49.78 -43.33 -35.28
CA ILE A 9 -50.48 -43.42 -34.01
C ILE A 9 -49.49 -43.60 -32.87
N LEU A 10 -48.43 -44.40 -33.05
CA LEU A 10 -47.36 -44.60 -32.06
C LEU A 10 -46.57 -43.31 -31.84
N LEU A 11 -46.23 -42.55 -32.87
CA LEU A 11 -45.56 -41.24 -32.79
C LEU A 11 -46.43 -40.21 -32.10
N ILE A 12 -47.73 -40.12 -32.39
CA ILE A 12 -48.67 -39.19 -31.74
C ILE A 12 -48.83 -39.57 -30.26
N SER A 13 -48.94 -40.87 -29.92
CA SER A 13 -49.05 -41.29 -28.52
C SER A 13 -47.77 -41.04 -27.75
N ALA A 14 -46.60 -41.22 -28.36
CA ALA A 14 -45.32 -40.90 -27.75
C ALA A 14 -45.12 -39.38 -27.52
N SER A 15 -45.56 -38.55 -28.48
CA SER A 15 -45.51 -37.08 -28.32
C SER A 15 -46.50 -36.59 -27.26
N LEU A 16 -47.70 -37.17 -27.18
CA LEU A 16 -48.67 -36.85 -26.12
C LEU A 16 -48.21 -37.30 -24.75
N LEU A 17 -47.51 -38.46 -24.64
CA LEU A 17 -46.85 -38.89 -23.40
C LEU A 17 -45.75 -37.92 -22.99
N LEU A 18 -44.89 -37.51 -23.91
CA LEU A 18 -43.83 -36.52 -23.64
C LEU A 18 -44.40 -35.16 -23.22
N LEU A 19 -45.44 -34.66 -23.91
CA LEU A 19 -46.14 -33.43 -23.53
C LEU A 19 -46.85 -33.58 -22.18
N GLY A 20 -47.42 -34.77 -21.91
CA GLY A 20 -48.08 -35.07 -20.64
C GLY A 20 -47.04 -35.18 -19.48
N PHE A 21 -45.84 -35.72 -19.73
CA PHE A 21 -44.74 -35.69 -18.77
C PHE A 21 -44.25 -34.29 -18.45
N ASP A 22 -44.10 -33.45 -19.46
CA ASP A 22 -43.69 -32.02 -19.23
C ASP A 22 -44.83 -31.23 -18.54
N TYR A 23 -46.09 -31.45 -18.89
CA TYR A 23 -47.22 -30.82 -18.24
C TYR A 23 -47.35 -31.24 -16.77
N ASN A 24 -47.14 -32.53 -16.45
CA ASN A 24 -47.19 -33.03 -15.07
C ASN A 24 -45.98 -32.54 -14.24
N ARG A 25 -44.81 -32.43 -14.86
CA ARG A 25 -43.59 -31.97 -14.17
C ARG A 25 -43.76 -30.52 -13.65
N ASN A 26 -44.65 -29.72 -14.22
CA ASN A 26 -44.93 -28.34 -13.81
C ASN A 26 -46.08 -28.22 -12.80
N LYS A 27 -46.78 -29.32 -12.51
CA LYS A 27 -47.95 -29.31 -11.61
C LYS A 27 -47.58 -29.55 -10.13
N TYR A 28 -46.38 -30.03 -9.83
CA TYR A 28 -45.98 -30.30 -8.43
C TYR A 28 -45.15 -29.14 -7.90
N PRO A 29 -45.49 -28.64 -6.71
CA PRO A 29 -44.66 -27.64 -6.05
C PRO A 29 -43.29 -28.27 -5.67
N HIS A 30 -42.28 -27.47 -5.73
CA HIS A 30 -40.91 -27.83 -5.36
C HIS A 30 -40.57 -27.28 -4.00
N GLU A 31 -39.83 -28.05 -3.22
CA GLU A 31 -39.25 -27.58 -1.97
C GLU A 31 -37.91 -26.92 -2.28
N TYR A 32 -37.77 -25.66 -1.85
CA TYR A 32 -36.57 -24.85 -1.98
C TYR A 32 -36.29 -24.13 -0.65
N TYR A 33 -35.18 -23.40 -0.60
CA TYR A 33 -34.78 -22.63 0.56
C TYR A 33 -34.62 -21.17 0.19
N GLN A 34 -35.44 -20.32 0.78
CA GLN A 34 -35.38 -18.88 0.61
C GLN A 34 -34.39 -18.30 1.59
N VAL A 35 -33.49 -17.47 1.09
CA VAL A 35 -32.41 -16.85 1.85
C VAL A 35 -32.76 -15.40 2.11
N TYR A 36 -32.70 -15.02 3.37
CA TYR A 36 -32.95 -13.68 3.86
C TYR A 36 -31.66 -13.09 4.46
N LEU A 37 -31.46 -11.83 4.21
CA LEU A 37 -30.40 -11.05 4.85
C LEU A 37 -31.06 -9.77 5.42
N GLU A 38 -30.97 -9.57 6.74
CA GLU A 38 -31.66 -8.47 7.44
C GLU A 38 -33.16 -8.40 7.17
N GLY A 39 -33.80 -9.54 6.97
CA GLY A 39 -35.22 -9.64 6.67
C GLY A 39 -35.59 -9.50 5.19
N GLU A 40 -34.65 -9.09 4.34
CA GLU A 40 -34.85 -8.97 2.90
C GLU A 40 -34.50 -10.25 2.15
N ILE A 41 -35.31 -10.60 1.16
CA ILE A 41 -35.09 -11.80 0.34
C ILE A 41 -33.95 -11.52 -0.64
N ILE A 42 -32.84 -12.26 -0.51
CA ILE A 42 -31.69 -12.14 -1.42
C ILE A 42 -31.66 -13.23 -2.51
N GLY A 43 -32.44 -14.30 -2.33
CA GLY A 43 -32.60 -15.34 -3.35
C GLY A 43 -33.18 -16.64 -2.82
N VAL A 44 -33.14 -17.66 -3.69
CA VAL A 44 -33.68 -19.00 -3.42
C VAL A 44 -32.65 -20.03 -3.87
N VAL A 45 -32.35 -21.03 -3.05
CA VAL A 45 -31.43 -22.13 -3.38
C VAL A 45 -32.12 -23.48 -3.28
N LYS A 46 -31.56 -24.48 -3.96
CA LYS A 46 -32.09 -25.87 -3.94
C LYS A 46 -31.79 -26.59 -2.65
N ASN A 47 -30.68 -26.32 -2.06
CA ASN A 47 -30.17 -27.09 -0.91
C ASN A 47 -29.49 -26.14 0.10
N LYS A 48 -30.01 -26.18 1.32
CA LYS A 48 -29.52 -25.36 2.44
C LYS A 48 -28.08 -25.77 2.84
N GLU A 49 -27.86 -27.08 2.99
CA GLU A 49 -26.58 -27.62 3.47
C GLU A 49 -25.43 -27.32 2.49
N LYS A 50 -25.73 -27.28 1.16
CA LYS A 50 -24.74 -26.89 0.15
C LYS A 50 -24.38 -25.43 0.25
N LEU A 51 -25.37 -24.55 0.47
CA LEU A 51 -25.10 -23.13 0.68
C LEU A 51 -24.27 -22.89 1.94
N GLU A 52 -24.67 -23.50 3.07
CA GLU A 52 -23.93 -23.41 4.33
C GLU A 52 -22.48 -23.88 4.16
N LYS A 53 -22.25 -25.06 3.57
CA LYS A 53 -20.90 -25.56 3.28
C LYS A 53 -20.10 -24.63 2.35
N TYR A 54 -20.77 -24.01 1.39
CA TYR A 54 -20.11 -23.04 0.49
C TYR A 54 -19.66 -21.81 1.27
N ILE A 55 -20.53 -21.25 2.12
CA ILE A 55 -20.21 -20.12 2.99
C ILE A 55 -19.07 -20.46 3.94
N ASP A 56 -19.13 -21.62 4.60
CA ASP A 56 -18.08 -22.09 5.52
C ASP A 56 -16.74 -22.21 4.81
N LYS A 57 -16.70 -22.84 3.61
CA LYS A 57 -15.49 -22.96 2.81
C LYS A 57 -14.90 -21.60 2.44
N ARG A 58 -15.74 -20.62 2.12
CA ARG A 58 -15.29 -19.24 1.86
C ARG A 58 -14.75 -18.59 3.11
N GLY A 59 -15.39 -18.81 4.26
CA GLY A 59 -14.91 -18.37 5.56
C GLY A 59 -13.53 -18.92 5.90
N GLU A 60 -13.31 -20.23 5.70
CA GLU A 60 -11.98 -20.84 5.91
C GLU A 60 -10.92 -20.28 4.94
N SER A 61 -11.29 -20.01 3.69
CA SER A 61 -10.38 -19.37 2.73
C SER A 61 -10.00 -17.94 3.17
N LEU A 62 -10.94 -17.19 3.75
CA LEU A 62 -10.67 -15.85 4.31
C LEU A 62 -9.78 -15.92 5.55
N LYS A 63 -9.99 -16.90 6.46
CA LYS A 63 -9.10 -17.13 7.61
C LYS A 63 -7.66 -17.37 7.16
N ALA A 64 -7.47 -18.27 6.19
CA ALA A 64 -6.16 -18.56 5.64
C ALA A 64 -5.52 -17.35 4.97
N LYS A 65 -6.30 -16.59 4.17
CA LYS A 65 -5.83 -15.37 3.49
C LYS A 65 -5.34 -14.32 4.46
N TYR A 66 -6.12 -14.03 5.49
CA TYR A 66 -5.84 -12.95 6.45
C TYR A 66 -5.06 -13.43 7.68
N LYS A 67 -4.75 -14.73 7.77
CA LYS A 67 -4.04 -15.36 8.91
C LYS A 67 -4.70 -15.06 10.24
N VAL A 68 -6.04 -15.15 10.29
CA VAL A 68 -6.86 -14.87 11.50
C VAL A 68 -7.59 -16.13 11.98
N ASP A 69 -7.83 -16.19 13.27
CA ASP A 69 -8.55 -17.34 13.88
C ASP A 69 -10.04 -17.33 13.56
N LYS A 70 -10.62 -16.17 13.31
CA LYS A 70 -12.06 -16.00 13.15
C LYS A 70 -12.43 -14.99 12.07
N VAL A 71 -13.39 -15.38 11.23
CA VAL A 71 -14.10 -14.52 10.28
C VAL A 71 -15.55 -14.41 10.75
N TYR A 72 -16.09 -13.21 10.73
CA TYR A 72 -17.46 -12.93 11.16
C TYR A 72 -18.32 -12.74 9.91
N GLY A 73 -19.33 -13.60 9.76
CA GLY A 73 -20.38 -13.46 8.76
C GLY A 73 -21.46 -12.49 9.24
N PRO A 74 -22.40 -12.13 8.35
CA PRO A 74 -23.55 -11.31 8.72
C PRO A 74 -24.43 -12.01 9.74
N ALA A 75 -24.74 -11.33 10.85
CA ALA A 75 -25.49 -11.90 11.98
C ALA A 75 -26.97 -12.24 11.64
N SER A 76 -27.51 -11.64 10.59
CA SER A 76 -28.94 -11.69 10.23
C SER A 76 -29.21 -12.51 8.96
N LEU A 77 -28.36 -13.52 8.68
CA LEU A 77 -28.59 -14.46 7.59
C LEU A 77 -29.55 -15.57 8.06
N GLU A 78 -30.71 -15.65 7.41
CA GLU A 78 -31.72 -16.68 7.70
C GLU A 78 -32.00 -17.50 6.44
N ILE A 79 -32.21 -18.80 6.58
CA ILE A 79 -32.56 -19.73 5.49
C ILE A 79 -33.83 -20.47 5.86
N LYS A 80 -34.92 -20.19 5.15
CA LYS A 80 -36.25 -20.77 5.44
C LYS A 80 -36.69 -21.67 4.31
N LYS A 81 -37.24 -22.84 4.65
CA LYS A 81 -37.84 -23.77 3.69
C LYS A 81 -39.10 -23.15 3.12
N ILE A 82 -39.26 -23.22 1.80
CA ILE A 82 -40.46 -22.78 1.08
C ILE A 82 -40.93 -23.88 0.12
N VAL A 83 -42.22 -23.86 -0.19
CA VAL A 83 -42.83 -24.70 -1.21
C VAL A 83 -43.36 -23.80 -2.30
N THR A 84 -42.91 -23.97 -3.53
CA THR A 84 -43.25 -23.05 -4.65
C THR A 84 -43.31 -23.80 -5.98
N TYR A 85 -44.11 -23.26 -6.88
CA TYR A 85 -44.15 -23.67 -8.29
C TYR A 85 -43.07 -23.00 -9.14
N ASN A 86 -42.44 -21.94 -8.62
CA ASN A 86 -41.37 -21.23 -9.31
C ASN A 86 -40.09 -22.05 -9.27
N LYS A 87 -39.54 -22.38 -10.44
CA LYS A 87 -38.30 -23.17 -10.60
C LYS A 87 -37.03 -22.31 -10.63
N LYS A 88 -37.18 -20.99 -10.59
CA LYS A 88 -36.02 -20.09 -10.64
C LYS A 88 -35.28 -20.12 -9.29
N VAL A 89 -34.06 -20.63 -9.32
CA VAL A 89 -33.19 -20.74 -8.16
C VAL A 89 -31.84 -20.12 -8.48
N ASN A 90 -31.16 -19.65 -7.43
CA ASN A 90 -29.81 -19.15 -7.49
C ASN A 90 -28.80 -20.25 -7.21
N THR A 91 -27.58 -20.07 -7.69
CA THR A 91 -26.44 -20.87 -7.27
C THR A 91 -25.96 -20.41 -5.87
N GLU A 92 -25.20 -21.23 -5.19
CA GLU A 92 -24.57 -20.91 -3.90
C GLU A 92 -23.63 -19.71 -4.03
N GLU A 93 -22.92 -19.60 -5.16
CA GLU A 93 -22.01 -18.50 -5.49
C GLU A 93 -22.76 -17.17 -5.68
N GLU A 94 -23.88 -17.16 -6.41
CA GLU A 94 -24.71 -15.94 -6.59
C GLU A 94 -25.22 -15.42 -5.25
N ILE A 95 -25.65 -16.31 -4.34
CA ILE A 95 -26.10 -15.92 -3.00
C ILE A 95 -24.92 -15.37 -2.18
N TYR A 96 -23.78 -16.06 -2.20
CA TYR A 96 -22.60 -15.61 -1.49
C TYR A 96 -22.14 -14.21 -1.97
N ASN A 97 -22.14 -13.97 -3.27
CA ASN A 97 -21.76 -12.68 -3.84
C ASN A 97 -22.71 -11.56 -3.37
N LYS A 98 -24.03 -11.80 -3.38
CA LYS A 98 -25.00 -10.86 -2.82
C LYS A 98 -24.77 -10.58 -1.33
N ILE A 99 -24.49 -11.61 -0.54
CA ILE A 99 -24.12 -11.43 0.87
C ILE A 99 -22.90 -10.54 0.98
N SER A 100 -21.85 -10.82 0.19
CA SER A 100 -20.58 -10.08 0.22
C SER A 100 -20.73 -8.62 -0.22
N GLU A 101 -21.66 -8.31 -1.12
CA GLU A 101 -21.96 -6.96 -1.56
C GLU A 101 -22.77 -6.18 -0.51
N LEU A 102 -23.83 -6.79 0.04
CA LEU A 102 -24.74 -6.12 0.96
C LEU A 102 -24.18 -6.04 2.39
N LYS A 103 -23.63 -7.13 2.89
CA LYS A 103 -23.08 -7.29 4.24
C LYS A 103 -21.82 -8.14 4.19
N PRO A 104 -20.69 -7.54 3.86
CA PRO A 104 -19.44 -8.28 3.71
C PRO A 104 -19.02 -8.94 5.02
N PHE A 105 -18.32 -10.06 4.87
CA PHE A 105 -17.62 -10.68 5.99
C PHE A 105 -16.59 -9.72 6.58
N THR A 106 -16.36 -9.85 7.87
CA THR A 106 -15.40 -9.01 8.59
C THR A 106 -14.40 -9.83 9.37
N ILE A 107 -13.24 -9.26 9.61
CA ILE A 107 -12.21 -9.79 10.49
C ILE A 107 -11.87 -8.76 11.56
N LYS A 108 -11.37 -9.20 12.72
CA LYS A 108 -10.75 -8.28 13.67
C LYS A 108 -9.49 -7.68 13.09
N GLY A 109 -9.32 -6.40 13.24
CA GLY A 109 -8.17 -5.64 12.78
C GLY A 109 -8.22 -4.21 13.28
N PHE A 110 -7.35 -3.37 12.74
CA PHE A 110 -7.23 -1.98 13.13
C PHE A 110 -7.52 -1.08 11.94
N GLN A 111 -8.32 -0.06 12.20
CA GLN A 111 -8.50 1.07 11.31
C GLN A 111 -7.60 2.19 11.80
N LEU A 112 -6.68 2.64 10.94
CA LEU A 112 -5.87 3.83 11.17
C LEU A 112 -6.39 4.97 10.30
N ASN A 113 -6.51 6.15 10.89
CA ASN A 113 -6.80 7.38 10.17
C ASN A 113 -5.55 8.26 10.22
N VAL A 114 -4.98 8.51 9.06
CA VAL A 114 -3.82 9.38 8.84
C VAL A 114 -4.34 10.69 8.29
N LYS A 115 -4.23 11.75 9.07
CA LYS A 115 -4.80 13.07 8.75
C LYS A 115 -3.73 14.16 8.79
N ASN A 116 -3.73 14.98 7.75
CA ASN A 116 -3.01 16.25 7.70
C ASN A 116 -3.90 17.35 7.10
N GLU A 117 -3.35 18.53 6.87
CA GLU A 117 -4.09 19.68 6.31
C GLU A 117 -4.68 19.42 4.91
N PHE A 118 -4.06 18.50 4.13
CA PHE A 118 -4.38 18.27 2.72
C PHE A 118 -5.12 16.96 2.48
N SER A 119 -5.08 16.01 3.43
CA SER A 119 -5.61 14.68 3.23
C SER A 119 -6.11 14.02 4.51
N ASN A 120 -7.08 13.12 4.34
CA ASN A 120 -7.53 12.21 5.39
C ASN A 120 -7.62 10.82 4.75
N LYS A 121 -6.76 9.91 5.19
CA LYS A 121 -6.64 8.55 4.63
C LYS A 121 -6.96 7.53 5.69
N THR A 122 -7.67 6.49 5.28
CA THR A 122 -7.95 5.33 6.13
C THR A 122 -7.14 4.13 5.65
N ILE A 123 -6.40 3.52 6.56
CA ILE A 123 -5.57 2.33 6.33
C ILE A 123 -6.09 1.22 7.25
N TYR A 124 -6.20 0.01 6.73
CA TYR A 124 -6.59 -1.15 7.52
C TYR A 124 -5.45 -2.15 7.60
N VAL A 125 -5.14 -2.60 8.82
CA VAL A 125 -4.12 -3.61 9.11
C VAL A 125 -4.69 -4.70 10.01
N THR A 126 -4.10 -5.87 9.99
CA THR A 126 -4.45 -6.94 10.93
C THR A 126 -3.81 -6.74 12.30
N ASP A 127 -2.65 -6.09 12.35
CA ASP A 127 -1.89 -5.79 13.56
C ASP A 127 -1.25 -4.40 13.45
N LEU A 128 -1.25 -3.61 14.53
CA LEU A 128 -0.61 -2.28 14.57
C LEU A 128 0.88 -2.33 14.26
N LYS A 129 1.55 -3.41 14.65
CA LYS A 129 2.96 -3.63 14.38
C LYS A 129 3.29 -3.58 12.88
N VAL A 130 2.38 -4.04 12.03
CA VAL A 130 2.52 -3.94 10.56
C VAL A 130 2.65 -2.48 10.12
N PHE A 131 1.87 -1.58 10.74
CA PHE A 131 1.95 -0.15 10.45
C PHE A 131 3.21 0.49 11.03
N GLU A 132 3.56 0.17 12.26
CA GLU A 132 4.76 0.70 12.93
C GLU A 132 6.02 0.36 12.16
N GLU A 133 6.19 -0.91 11.76
CA GLU A 133 7.33 -1.38 10.97
C GLU A 133 7.36 -0.76 9.56
N ALA A 134 6.21 -0.65 8.89
CA ALA A 134 6.11 -0.03 7.56
C ALA A 134 6.42 1.47 7.59
N ALA A 135 5.95 2.18 8.63
CA ALA A 135 6.26 3.58 8.84
C ALA A 135 7.75 3.78 9.13
N GLU A 136 8.35 2.90 9.94
CA GLU A 136 9.80 2.93 10.21
C GLU A 136 10.62 2.71 8.92
N ASP A 137 10.25 1.74 8.09
CA ASP A 137 10.91 1.52 6.79
C ASP A 137 10.79 2.77 5.89
N THR A 138 9.62 3.43 5.89
CA THR A 138 9.41 4.68 5.15
C THR A 138 10.25 5.84 5.71
N ILE A 139 10.38 5.95 7.03
CA ILE A 139 11.22 6.97 7.68
C ILE A 139 12.68 6.80 7.26
N LYS A 140 13.18 5.56 7.22
CA LYS A 140 14.56 5.26 6.83
C LYS A 140 14.89 5.75 5.42
N THR A 141 13.91 5.84 4.51
CA THR A 141 14.17 6.36 3.14
C THR A 141 14.59 7.83 3.14
N PHE A 142 14.15 8.60 4.13
CA PHE A 142 14.42 10.04 4.22
C PHE A 142 15.57 10.41 5.16
N VAL A 143 15.92 9.50 6.07
CA VAL A 143 17.03 9.69 7.04
C VAL A 143 18.28 8.91 6.61
N GLY A 144 18.11 7.77 5.95
CA GLY A 144 19.13 6.73 5.74
C GLY A 144 19.20 5.76 6.91
N GLU A 145 19.33 4.46 6.61
CA GLU A 145 19.26 3.39 7.61
C GLU A 145 20.32 3.53 8.71
N ASP A 146 21.58 3.80 8.32
CA ASP A 146 22.69 3.89 9.28
C ASP A 146 22.53 5.09 10.21
N LEU A 147 22.14 6.26 9.68
CA LEU A 147 21.94 7.47 10.46
C LEU A 147 20.73 7.35 11.40
N TYR A 148 19.62 6.78 10.89
CA TYR A 148 18.44 6.51 11.70
C TYR A 148 18.74 5.56 12.87
N ARG A 149 19.53 4.51 12.61
CA ARG A 149 19.99 3.57 13.67
C ARG A 149 20.82 4.28 14.74
N LEU A 150 21.76 5.14 14.34
CA LEU A 150 22.58 5.92 15.27
C LEU A 150 21.72 6.91 16.09
N TYR A 151 20.74 7.55 15.45
CA TYR A 151 19.76 8.42 16.12
C TYR A 151 18.94 7.65 17.16
N LYS A 152 18.35 6.52 16.78
CA LYS A 152 17.49 5.69 17.67
C LYS A 152 18.25 5.11 18.87
N THR A 153 19.54 4.88 18.73
CA THR A 153 20.40 4.30 19.79
C THR A 153 21.17 5.36 20.57
N ASP A 154 20.97 6.65 20.30
CA ASP A 154 21.72 7.79 20.89
C ASP A 154 23.24 7.66 20.73
N ASN A 155 23.67 7.09 19.60
CA ASN A 155 25.08 6.85 19.29
C ASN A 155 25.62 7.75 18.17
N GLN A 156 24.97 8.88 17.91
CA GLN A 156 25.47 9.86 16.95
C GLN A 156 26.73 10.54 17.48
N ILE A 157 27.70 10.76 16.58
CA ILE A 157 28.93 11.47 16.92
C ILE A 157 28.62 12.96 17.11
N LYS A 158 29.05 13.51 18.25
CA LYS A 158 28.93 14.95 18.48
C LYS A 158 29.73 15.75 17.47
N ILE A 159 29.19 16.86 17.01
CA ILE A 159 29.90 17.75 16.09
C ILE A 159 30.96 18.53 16.86
N GLU A 160 32.25 18.19 16.66
CA GLU A 160 33.38 18.91 17.26
C GLU A 160 33.85 20.06 16.35
N THR A 161 33.86 19.86 15.03
CA THR A 161 34.32 20.85 14.05
C THR A 161 33.28 21.08 12.97
N VAL A 162 33.17 20.19 12.00
CA VAL A 162 32.17 20.19 10.92
C VAL A 162 31.42 18.85 10.94
N GLY A 163 30.15 18.85 10.54
CA GLY A 163 29.34 17.65 10.49
C GLY A 163 27.85 17.95 10.54
N SER A 164 27.05 16.89 10.63
CA SER A 164 25.61 16.96 10.82
C SER A 164 25.15 16.00 11.93
N LEU A 165 24.06 16.37 12.57
CA LEU A 165 23.41 15.63 13.64
C LEU A 165 21.92 15.68 13.43
N VAL A 166 21.24 14.53 13.45
CA VAL A 166 19.80 14.45 13.47
C VAL A 166 19.28 14.79 14.87
N GLU A 167 18.53 15.84 15.02
CA GLU A 167 17.95 16.28 16.29
C GLU A 167 16.60 15.59 16.55
N ASN A 168 15.71 15.57 15.54
CA ASN A 168 14.39 15.00 15.66
C ASN A 168 13.95 14.27 14.38
N VAL A 169 13.23 13.17 14.56
CA VAL A 169 12.54 12.46 13.50
C VAL A 169 11.14 12.11 13.98
N TYR A 170 10.12 12.56 13.25
CA TYR A 170 8.71 12.31 13.60
C TYR A 170 7.79 12.36 12.39
N LEU A 171 6.57 11.85 12.57
CA LEU A 171 5.50 11.99 11.57
C LEU A 171 4.69 13.25 11.92
N GLU A 172 4.52 14.15 10.94
CA GLU A 172 3.74 15.37 11.11
C GLU A 172 2.23 15.09 11.06
N ASP A 173 1.84 13.99 10.44
CA ASP A 173 0.44 13.58 10.36
C ASP A 173 -0.10 13.21 11.75
N SER A 174 -1.36 13.58 11.99
CA SER A 174 -2.12 13.05 13.13
C SER A 174 -2.59 11.64 12.81
N ILE A 175 -2.11 10.66 13.55
CA ILE A 175 -2.45 9.26 13.36
C ILE A 175 -3.27 8.78 14.55
N THR A 176 -4.50 8.35 14.26
CA THR A 176 -5.39 7.72 15.24
C THR A 176 -5.72 6.31 14.80
N PHE A 177 -5.88 5.39 15.76
CA PHE A 177 -6.22 4.01 15.45
C PHE A 177 -7.36 3.52 16.34
N LYS A 178 -8.10 2.55 15.80
CA LYS A 178 -9.20 1.89 16.50
C LYS A 178 -9.26 0.42 16.12
N GLU A 179 -9.30 -0.46 17.11
CA GLU A 179 -9.64 -1.87 16.88
C GLU A 179 -11.11 -1.98 16.47
N THR A 180 -11.39 -2.69 15.39
CA THR A 180 -12.74 -2.84 14.84
C THR A 180 -12.86 -4.11 13.99
N ASN A 181 -14.10 -4.45 13.64
CA ASN A 181 -14.35 -5.44 12.61
C ASN A 181 -14.18 -4.79 11.23
N VAL A 182 -13.12 -5.16 10.54
CA VAL A 182 -12.78 -4.64 9.21
C VAL A 182 -13.43 -5.50 8.13
N SER A 183 -14.13 -4.86 7.20
CA SER A 183 -14.70 -5.55 6.03
C SER A 183 -13.60 -6.15 5.15
N VAL A 184 -13.78 -7.42 4.74
CA VAL A 184 -12.86 -8.09 3.79
C VAL A 184 -12.89 -7.50 2.39
N ASN A 185 -13.85 -6.62 2.10
CA ASN A 185 -13.91 -5.86 0.84
C ASN A 185 -12.95 -4.66 0.83
N ASN A 186 -12.45 -4.26 2.01
CA ASN A 186 -11.42 -3.24 2.09
C ASN A 186 -10.05 -3.83 1.79
N LYS A 187 -9.14 -2.97 1.34
CA LYS A 187 -7.72 -3.32 1.27
C LYS A 187 -7.18 -3.40 2.70
N ILE A 188 -6.81 -4.60 3.12
CA ILE A 188 -6.24 -4.86 4.45
C ILE A 188 -4.79 -5.29 4.25
N TYR A 189 -3.84 -4.58 4.87
CA TYR A 189 -2.42 -4.90 4.79
C TYR A 189 -2.06 -5.94 5.86
N LEU A 190 -1.35 -6.98 5.42
CA LEU A 190 -0.97 -8.14 6.24
C LEU A 190 0.51 -8.13 6.61
N ASP A 191 1.33 -7.46 5.83
CA ASP A 191 2.76 -7.38 6.06
C ASP A 191 3.30 -5.96 5.82
N ARG A 192 4.46 -5.70 6.43
CA ARG A 192 5.10 -4.39 6.42
C ARG A 192 5.55 -3.96 5.02
N SER A 193 5.99 -4.91 4.18
CA SER A 193 6.57 -4.56 2.87
C SER A 193 5.51 -4.00 1.94
N GLU A 194 4.31 -4.63 1.90
CA GLU A 194 3.19 -4.15 1.09
C GLU A 194 2.70 -2.78 1.58
N LEU A 195 2.64 -2.60 2.91
CA LEU A 195 2.22 -1.32 3.48
C LEU A 195 3.29 -0.24 3.28
N ALA A 196 4.58 -0.54 3.45
CA ALA A 196 5.68 0.40 3.18
C ALA A 196 5.68 0.86 1.71
N GLN A 197 5.43 -0.05 0.76
CA GLN A 197 5.24 0.33 -0.65
C GLN A 197 4.09 1.31 -0.83
N PHE A 198 2.95 1.09 -0.17
CA PHE A 198 1.84 2.03 -0.23
C PHE A 198 2.19 3.38 0.44
N LEU A 199 2.82 3.36 1.62
CA LEU A 199 3.18 4.58 2.34
C LEU A 199 4.18 5.44 1.56
N LEU A 200 5.10 4.84 0.81
CA LEU A 200 6.13 5.54 0.06
C LEU A 200 5.71 5.90 -1.38
N PHE A 201 4.99 5.04 -2.07
CA PHE A 201 4.68 5.20 -3.50
C PHE A 201 3.21 5.47 -3.81
N GLY A 202 2.34 5.48 -2.80
CA GLY A 202 0.92 5.74 -2.94
C GLY A 202 0.13 4.62 -3.65
N PRO A 203 -1.17 4.84 -3.87
CA PRO A 203 -2.06 3.85 -4.45
C PRO A 203 -1.77 3.57 -5.94
N ASN A 204 -1.25 4.55 -6.67
CA ASN A 204 -0.98 4.43 -8.11
C ASN A 204 0.39 3.83 -8.42
N ASN A 205 1.27 3.74 -7.43
CA ASN A 205 2.62 3.15 -7.46
C ASN A 205 3.24 3.13 -8.87
N LYS A 206 3.60 4.31 -9.39
CA LYS A 206 4.26 4.45 -10.69
C LYS A 206 5.60 3.74 -10.63
N LYS A 207 5.75 2.71 -11.45
CA LYS A 207 6.93 1.84 -11.48
C LYS A 207 7.57 1.90 -12.86
N GLN A 208 8.91 1.84 -12.87
CA GLN A 208 9.71 1.62 -14.07
C GLN A 208 10.49 0.33 -13.87
N ASN A 209 10.57 -0.50 -14.90
CA ASN A 209 11.43 -1.68 -14.86
C ASN A 209 12.83 -1.28 -15.33
N TYR A 210 13.84 -1.68 -14.55
CA TYR A 210 15.25 -1.53 -14.89
C TYR A 210 15.86 -2.91 -15.09
N LYS A 211 16.58 -3.09 -16.20
CA LYS A 211 17.29 -4.33 -16.50
C LYS A 211 18.74 -4.18 -16.04
N VAL A 212 19.12 -4.98 -15.06
CA VAL A 212 20.46 -5.00 -14.46
C VAL A 212 21.51 -5.31 -15.52
N ILE A 213 22.59 -4.52 -15.54
CA ILE A 213 23.75 -4.72 -16.42
C ILE A 213 24.94 -5.25 -15.62
N VAL A 214 25.98 -5.67 -16.34
CA VAL A 214 27.23 -6.16 -15.70
C VAL A 214 27.87 -5.04 -14.87
N GLY A 215 28.18 -5.32 -13.62
CA GLY A 215 28.80 -4.37 -12.68
C GLY A 215 27.82 -3.57 -11.83
N ASP A 216 26.50 -3.70 -12.05
CA ASP A 216 25.51 -3.07 -11.19
C ASP A 216 25.52 -3.65 -9.76
N THR A 217 25.38 -2.74 -8.81
CA THR A 217 25.04 -3.01 -7.43
C THR A 217 23.74 -2.29 -7.08
N ILE A 218 23.08 -2.65 -5.98
CA ILE A 218 21.89 -1.94 -5.52
C ILE A 218 22.18 -0.44 -5.36
N GLU A 219 23.34 -0.09 -4.82
CA GLU A 219 23.77 1.30 -4.62
C GLU A 219 23.93 2.05 -5.95
N THR A 220 24.59 1.42 -6.95
CA THR A 220 24.79 2.07 -8.26
C THR A 220 23.47 2.21 -9.03
N VAL A 221 22.61 1.20 -8.98
CA VAL A 221 21.27 1.28 -9.61
C VAL A 221 20.43 2.36 -8.94
N ALA A 222 20.39 2.41 -7.62
CA ALA A 222 19.66 3.45 -6.88
C ALA A 222 20.18 4.85 -7.24
N PHE A 223 21.50 5.06 -7.16
CA PHE A 223 22.13 6.34 -7.49
C PHE A 223 21.84 6.81 -8.92
N ASN A 224 21.99 5.92 -9.90
CA ASN A 224 21.77 6.24 -11.32
C ASN A 224 20.29 6.59 -11.62
N ASN A 225 19.35 6.04 -10.82
CA ASN A 225 17.92 6.32 -10.95
C ASN A 225 17.42 7.40 -10.00
N LYS A 226 18.32 8.08 -9.26
CA LYS A 226 18.01 9.19 -8.33
C LYS A 226 17.03 8.80 -7.22
N ILE A 227 17.16 7.59 -6.72
CA ILE A 227 16.44 7.09 -5.56
C ILE A 227 17.43 6.66 -4.46
N SER A 228 16.97 6.59 -3.23
CA SER A 228 17.78 6.02 -2.14
C SER A 228 17.86 4.50 -2.23
N VAL A 229 18.83 3.92 -1.51
CA VAL A 229 18.94 2.45 -1.38
C VAL A 229 17.68 1.89 -0.72
N GLU A 230 17.17 2.58 0.28
CA GLU A 230 15.96 2.20 1.02
C GLU A 230 14.71 2.22 0.12
N GLU A 231 14.57 3.23 -0.74
CA GLU A 231 13.51 3.29 -1.76
C GLU A 231 13.60 2.12 -2.74
N PHE A 232 14.83 1.77 -3.15
CA PHE A 232 15.07 0.61 -3.99
C PHE A 232 14.64 -0.69 -3.29
N LEU A 233 15.02 -0.89 -2.02
CA LEU A 233 14.67 -2.07 -1.24
C LEU A 233 13.17 -2.19 -1.00
N ILE A 234 12.47 -1.09 -0.71
CA ILE A 234 11.00 -1.09 -0.59
C ILE A 234 10.33 -1.43 -1.93
N SER A 235 10.88 -0.94 -3.06
CA SER A 235 10.36 -1.29 -4.40
C SER A 235 10.57 -2.75 -4.76
N ASN A 236 11.60 -3.39 -4.18
CA ASN A 236 12.07 -4.73 -4.48
C ASN A 236 12.20 -5.58 -3.21
N PRO A 237 11.09 -5.99 -2.57
CA PRO A 237 11.09 -6.65 -1.26
C PRO A 237 11.77 -8.03 -1.24
N GLN A 238 12.13 -8.58 -2.41
CA GLN A 238 12.96 -9.77 -2.51
C GLN A 238 14.40 -9.53 -2.05
N PHE A 239 14.86 -8.27 -2.00
CA PHE A 239 16.15 -7.89 -1.42
C PHE A 239 15.95 -7.35 -0.01
N THR A 240 16.77 -7.82 0.92
CA THR A 240 16.69 -7.47 2.35
C THR A 240 17.83 -6.57 2.81
N SER A 241 18.86 -6.38 1.96
CA SER A 241 20.03 -5.59 2.27
C SER A 241 20.66 -5.03 1.00
N LYS A 242 21.32 -3.87 1.10
CA LYS A 242 22.10 -3.27 0.02
C LYS A 242 23.25 -4.15 -0.47
N SER A 243 23.70 -5.12 0.33
CA SER A 243 24.73 -6.08 -0.04
C SER A 243 24.21 -7.29 -0.84
N ASN A 244 22.90 -7.38 -1.09
CA ASN A 244 22.37 -8.42 -1.97
C ASN A 244 22.92 -8.25 -3.40
N LEU A 245 23.24 -9.39 -4.04
CA LEU A 245 23.79 -9.38 -5.39
C LEU A 245 22.69 -9.19 -6.42
N LEU A 246 22.97 -8.36 -7.41
CA LEU A 246 22.18 -8.23 -8.63
C LEU A 246 22.82 -9.06 -9.75
N PHE A 247 21.99 -9.73 -10.56
CA PHE A 247 22.49 -10.54 -11.68
C PHE A 247 22.22 -9.85 -13.01
N PRO A 248 23.18 -9.79 -13.93
CA PRO A 248 22.98 -9.20 -15.24
C PRO A 248 21.77 -9.82 -15.97
N GLY A 249 20.92 -8.98 -16.52
CA GLY A 249 19.67 -9.38 -17.16
C GLY A 249 18.46 -9.53 -16.21
N GLN A 250 18.65 -9.48 -14.89
CA GLN A 250 17.59 -9.44 -13.91
C GLN A 250 16.78 -8.15 -14.05
N GLU A 251 15.46 -8.25 -13.93
CA GLU A 251 14.59 -7.07 -13.87
C GLU A 251 14.36 -6.65 -12.42
N VAL A 252 14.54 -5.37 -12.14
CA VAL A 252 14.24 -4.74 -10.87
C VAL A 252 13.31 -3.55 -11.06
N VAL A 253 12.58 -3.18 -10.02
CA VAL A 253 11.59 -2.11 -10.04
C VAL A 253 12.18 -0.83 -9.48
N ILE A 254 12.02 0.28 -10.20
CA ILE A 254 12.30 1.63 -9.74
C ILE A 254 10.96 2.32 -9.47
N GLY A 255 10.63 2.52 -8.19
CA GLY A 255 9.43 3.24 -7.78
C GLY A 255 9.65 4.75 -7.88
N ILE A 256 8.58 5.50 -8.19
CA ILE A 256 8.59 6.97 -8.12
C ILE A 256 7.89 7.35 -6.82
N PRO A 257 8.59 7.97 -5.84
CA PRO A 257 7.98 8.31 -4.55
C PRO A 257 6.77 9.24 -4.67
N ASP A 258 5.69 8.86 -3.98
CA ASP A 258 4.48 9.63 -3.73
C ASP A 258 4.05 9.39 -2.28
N PRO A 259 4.80 9.94 -1.29
CA PRO A 259 4.65 9.59 0.11
C PRO A 259 3.25 9.87 0.65
N GLN A 260 2.69 8.89 1.34
CA GLN A 260 1.35 8.96 1.91
C GLN A 260 1.35 9.42 3.38
N ILE A 261 2.53 9.52 3.98
CA ILE A 261 2.80 10.08 5.30
C ILE A 261 3.87 11.16 5.19
N ARG A 262 3.87 12.11 6.12
CA ARG A 262 4.80 13.25 6.15
C ARG A 262 5.89 13.00 7.20
N VAL A 263 7.04 12.56 6.74
CA VAL A 263 8.23 12.33 7.59
C VAL A 263 8.98 13.64 7.74
N VAL A 264 9.10 14.12 8.97
CA VAL A 264 9.89 15.30 9.32
C VAL A 264 11.23 14.87 9.86
N VAL A 265 12.29 15.48 9.34
CA VAL A 265 13.65 15.36 9.86
C VAL A 265 14.18 16.75 10.17
N GLU A 266 14.62 16.95 11.40
CA GLU A 266 15.29 18.16 11.85
C GLU A 266 16.76 17.84 12.11
N GLU A 267 17.63 18.59 11.44
CA GLU A 267 19.07 18.37 11.49
C GLU A 267 19.80 19.66 11.85
N HIS A 268 20.91 19.47 12.58
CA HIS A 268 21.87 20.47 12.89
C HIS A 268 23.12 20.24 12.03
N HIS A 269 23.52 21.25 11.28
CA HIS A 269 24.68 21.21 10.40
C HIS A 269 25.71 22.26 10.81
N VAL A 270 26.98 21.88 10.85
CA VAL A 270 28.12 22.78 10.97
C VAL A 270 29.00 22.55 9.75
N ARG A 271 29.25 23.61 9.00
CA ARG A 271 30.08 23.55 7.79
C ARG A 271 30.93 24.81 7.63
N ASP A 272 32.10 24.63 7.02
CA ASP A 272 32.96 25.75 6.66
C ASP A 272 32.59 26.24 5.25
N VAL A 273 32.30 27.53 5.12
CA VAL A 273 31.93 28.19 3.87
C VAL A 273 33.02 29.16 3.49
N VAL A 274 33.48 29.11 2.25
CA VAL A 274 34.45 30.03 1.73
C VAL A 274 33.89 31.48 1.73
N SER A 275 34.57 32.38 2.39
CA SER A 275 34.30 33.82 2.35
C SER A 275 35.25 34.44 1.34
N GLU A 276 34.71 34.86 0.23
CA GLU A 276 35.52 35.51 -0.79
C GLU A 276 36.07 36.85 -0.24
N TYR A 277 37.37 37.10 -0.49
CA TYR A 277 37.96 38.38 -0.13
C TYR A 277 37.33 39.51 -0.96
N LYS A 278 37.15 40.66 -0.36
CA LYS A 278 36.74 41.89 -1.05
C LYS A 278 38.00 42.70 -1.38
N PRO A 279 38.23 43.05 -2.65
CA PRO A 279 39.38 43.90 -3.02
C PRO A 279 39.19 45.27 -2.41
N GLU A 280 40.24 45.79 -1.75
CA GLU A 280 40.35 47.15 -1.34
C GLU A 280 41.06 47.94 -2.44
N ILE A 281 40.37 48.85 -3.07
CA ILE A 281 40.92 49.72 -4.13
C ILE A 281 41.45 50.99 -3.50
N ARG A 282 42.75 51.27 -3.73
CA ARG A 282 43.41 52.52 -3.31
C ARG A 282 43.78 53.32 -4.57
N TYR A 283 43.36 54.57 -4.62
CA TYR A 283 43.67 55.43 -5.73
C TYR A 283 44.98 56.17 -5.44
N ASP A 284 45.89 56.23 -6.45
CA ASP A 284 47.14 57.00 -6.41
C ASP A 284 47.07 58.06 -7.47
N GLU A 285 47.10 59.39 -7.03
CA GLU A 285 46.98 60.52 -7.91
C GLU A 285 48.19 60.71 -8.86
N ASN A 286 49.26 59.94 -8.64
CA ASN A 286 50.46 59.99 -9.45
C ASN A 286 50.52 58.95 -10.53
N ARG A 287 49.46 58.07 -10.64
CA ARG A 287 49.36 57.00 -11.63
C ARG A 287 48.34 57.30 -12.73
N ILE A 288 48.59 56.78 -13.92
CA ILE A 288 47.70 56.91 -15.07
C ILE A 288 46.54 55.92 -14.89
N ILE A 289 45.32 56.34 -15.28
CA ILE A 289 44.13 55.50 -15.25
C ILE A 289 44.37 54.26 -16.14
N GLY A 290 44.22 53.06 -15.58
CA GLY A 290 44.44 51.77 -16.25
C GLY A 290 45.78 51.12 -15.93
N ASP A 291 46.66 51.78 -15.15
CA ASP A 291 47.90 51.20 -14.62
C ASP A 291 47.65 50.60 -13.23
N ASP A 292 46.86 49.54 -13.20
CA ASP A 292 46.47 48.85 -11.96
C ASP A 292 47.55 47.91 -11.47
N GLU A 293 47.99 48.09 -10.23
CA GLU A 293 48.96 47.20 -9.58
C GLU A 293 48.34 46.48 -8.38
N ILE A 294 48.53 45.15 -8.32
CA ILE A 294 48.15 44.40 -7.14
C ILE A 294 49.22 44.55 -6.06
N ILE A 295 48.96 45.43 -5.09
CA ILE A 295 49.90 45.69 -3.97
C ILE A 295 49.96 44.47 -3.04
N ARG A 296 48.79 43.80 -2.82
CA ARG A 296 48.68 42.60 -1.98
C ARG A 296 47.62 41.70 -2.57
N LYS A 297 47.98 40.42 -2.80
CA LYS A 297 47.04 39.41 -3.25
C LYS A 297 46.05 39.12 -2.12
N GLY A 298 44.75 39.10 -2.41
CA GLY A 298 43.72 38.70 -1.48
C GLY A 298 43.69 37.20 -1.28
N GLU A 299 43.30 36.77 -0.09
CA GLU A 299 43.09 35.38 0.25
C GLU A 299 41.67 35.22 0.75
N ASN A 300 41.01 34.17 0.28
CA ASN A 300 39.68 33.82 0.77
C ASN A 300 39.76 33.34 2.23
N GLY A 301 38.81 33.74 3.04
CA GLY A 301 38.63 33.24 4.39
C GLY A 301 37.74 32.03 4.44
N LEU A 302 37.66 31.38 5.59
CA LEU A 302 36.68 30.33 5.91
C LEU A 302 35.83 30.85 7.07
N ASN A 303 34.51 30.83 6.84
CA ASN A 303 33.54 31.12 7.89
C ASN A 303 32.86 29.82 8.30
N ARG A 304 32.86 29.51 9.59
CA ARG A 304 32.10 28.41 10.12
C ARG A 304 30.64 28.83 10.30
N VAL A 305 29.74 28.12 9.63
CA VAL A 305 28.31 28.41 9.67
C VAL A 305 27.57 27.24 10.32
N THR A 306 26.74 27.56 11.28
CA THR A 306 25.86 26.65 11.98
C THR A 306 24.44 26.89 11.51
N GLN A 307 23.77 25.83 11.07
CA GLN A 307 22.41 25.88 10.54
C GLN A 307 21.55 24.77 11.12
N LYS A 308 20.27 25.07 11.38
CA LYS A 308 19.26 24.03 11.57
C LYS A 308 18.40 23.93 10.31
N THR A 309 18.17 22.72 9.86
CA THR A 309 17.29 22.46 8.72
C THR A 309 16.12 21.59 9.16
N LYS A 310 14.96 21.87 8.58
CA LYS A 310 13.79 21.00 8.69
C LYS A 310 13.42 20.53 7.28
N THR A 311 13.35 19.23 7.10
CA THR A 311 12.86 18.62 5.86
C THR A 311 11.52 17.91 6.09
N ILE A 312 10.70 17.87 5.05
CA ILE A 312 9.50 17.02 5.01
C ILE A 312 9.63 16.13 3.77
N ASN A 313 9.65 14.83 3.97
CA ASN A 313 9.86 13.84 2.90
C ASN A 313 11.09 14.19 2.03
N GLY A 314 12.19 14.55 2.67
CA GLY A 314 13.46 14.91 2.02
C GLY A 314 13.51 16.31 1.39
N VAL A 315 12.40 17.06 1.37
CA VAL A 315 12.35 18.43 0.85
C VAL A 315 12.60 19.42 1.97
N ILE A 316 13.59 20.30 1.82
CA ILE A 316 13.89 21.35 2.79
C ILE A 316 12.72 22.35 2.82
N VAL A 317 12.09 22.51 3.98
CA VAL A 317 10.97 23.46 4.20
C VAL A 317 11.38 24.63 5.08
N TYR A 318 12.44 24.50 5.85
CA TYR A 318 12.92 25.53 6.73
C TYR A 318 14.43 25.45 6.96
N VAL A 319 15.10 26.58 6.99
CA VAL A 319 16.53 26.74 7.32
C VAL A 319 16.66 27.90 8.29
N ASP A 320 17.21 27.60 9.45
CA ASP A 320 17.53 28.62 10.48
C ASP A 320 19.05 28.78 10.60
N PRO A 321 19.63 29.89 10.14
CA PRO A 321 21.04 30.16 10.38
C PRO A 321 21.21 30.56 11.85
N ILE A 322 21.98 29.78 12.63
CA ILE A 322 22.20 30.05 14.04
C ILE A 322 23.37 31.05 14.24
N SER A 323 24.41 31.05 13.38
CA SER A 323 25.50 32.05 13.33
C SER A 323 26.57 31.66 12.33
#